data_0e922862282ff08e6de5a339a509d8c1
#
_entry.id   0e922862282ff08e6de5a339a509d8c1
#
_cell.length_a   1.000
_cell.length_b   1.000
_cell.length_c   1.000
_cell.angle_alpha   90.00
_cell.angle_beta   90.00
_cell.angle_gamma   90.00
#
_symmetry.space_group_name_H-M   'P 1'
#
loop_
_entity.id
_entity.type
_entity.pdbx_description
1 polymer ?
#
loop_
_entity_poly.entity_id
_entity_poly.type
_entity_poly.pdbx_seq_one_letter_code
_entity_poly.pdbx_strand_id
1 'polypeptide(L)'
;MTIAVGFISGTYPFFIVVSFIVYGFTMHFSTIALVGRYHDSGLDGPLRALARVLVDAGRQVLVEKETSENTGVTEYPAATTAEIGNQADLVIVMGGDGTMLGVGRTLAQYDVPLLGINHGRLGFITDIPVQNAQEAIESVLEGQYEIEHRTLLQASVVRDDQTLTCALALNDVVLNRASRGGMIEICVEYNETLMYRQRADGLIVATPTGSTAYSLSASGPILHPAVNAFLLVPVAPQTLSNRPIAVPDTGTLTLTLTEVGRVETGASVHFDMQTWSDLQLGDKIVVTKADHQIRFLHPKGYSFFSTLRQKLHWNIMPESA
;
A
#
# COMPACT_ATOMS: atom_id res chain seq x y z
N MET A 1 -22.59 27.51 2.11
CA MET A 1 -23.27 28.65 2.75
C MET A 1 -24.35 29.12 1.79
N THR A 2 -25.63 29.00 2.19
CA THR A 2 -26.77 29.40 1.33
C THR A 2 -27.16 30.81 1.72
N ILE A 3 -27.05 31.75 0.82
CA ILE A 3 -27.55 33.13 1.03
C ILE A 3 -28.80 33.30 0.17
N ALA A 4 -29.91 33.56 0.79
CA ALA A 4 -31.16 33.91 0.10
C ALA A 4 -31.22 35.43 -0.07
N VAL A 5 -31.30 35.93 -1.28
CA VAL A 5 -31.54 37.34 -1.59
C VAL A 5 -32.97 37.45 -2.09
N GLY A 6 -33.83 38.06 -1.30
CA GLY A 6 -35.21 38.30 -1.69
C GLY A 6 -35.38 39.70 -2.33
N PHE A 7 -35.97 39.76 -3.52
CA PHE A 7 -36.47 41.02 -4.11
C PHE A 7 -37.99 40.99 -4.05
N ILE A 8 -38.59 42.06 -3.51
CA ILE A 8 -40.04 42.25 -3.51
C ILE A 8 -40.39 43.22 -4.65
N SER A 9 -40.97 42.70 -5.70
CA SER A 9 -41.60 43.49 -6.74
C SER A 9 -42.79 42.70 -7.30
N GLY A 10 -43.99 43.10 -6.94
CA GLY A 10 -45.24 42.50 -7.44
C GLY A 10 -45.79 41.38 -6.56
N THR A 11 -47.02 40.98 -6.82
CA THR A 11 -47.95 40.19 -6.01
C THR A 11 -47.54 38.72 -5.72
N TYR A 12 -46.36 38.27 -6.09
CA TYR A 12 -45.84 36.92 -5.77
C TYR A 12 -44.34 36.99 -5.42
N PRO A 13 -43.91 36.39 -4.29
CA PRO A 13 -42.45 36.30 -3.99
C PRO A 13 -41.82 35.26 -4.86
N PHE A 14 -40.87 35.67 -5.69
CA PHE A 14 -39.94 34.75 -6.39
C PHE A 14 -38.72 34.54 -5.54
N PHE A 15 -38.43 33.31 -5.12
CA PHE A 15 -37.20 32.93 -4.45
C PHE A 15 -36.23 32.36 -5.47
N ILE A 16 -35.14 33.06 -5.71
CA ILE A 16 -34.03 32.49 -6.45
C ILE A 16 -33.13 31.76 -5.46
N VAL A 17 -33.15 30.43 -5.48
CA VAL A 17 -32.19 29.60 -4.72
C VAL A 17 -30.93 29.52 -5.53
N VAL A 18 -29.93 30.29 -5.15
CA VAL A 18 -28.57 30.15 -5.72
C VAL A 18 -27.85 29.06 -4.91
N SER A 19 -27.77 27.87 -5.46
CA SER A 19 -26.92 26.79 -4.92
C SER A 19 -25.47 27.10 -5.25
N PHE A 20 -24.71 27.52 -4.27
CA PHE A 20 -23.25 27.51 -4.38
C PHE A 20 -22.81 26.07 -4.29
N ILE A 21 -22.27 25.54 -5.39
CA ILE A 21 -21.48 24.31 -5.34
C ILE A 21 -20.26 24.65 -4.50
N VAL A 22 -20.22 24.09 -3.28
CA VAL A 22 -19.01 24.10 -2.46
C VAL A 22 -18.00 23.26 -3.23
N TYR A 23 -17.07 23.91 -3.91
CA TYR A 23 -15.88 23.24 -4.45
C TYR A 23 -15.25 22.50 -3.28
N GLY A 24 -15.03 21.20 -3.46
CA GLY A 24 -14.38 20.36 -2.48
C GLY A 24 -13.09 21.02 -1.99
N PHE A 25 -12.80 20.85 -0.73
CA PHE A 25 -11.55 21.32 -0.13
C PHE A 25 -10.38 20.77 -0.94
N THR A 26 -9.76 21.60 -1.77
CA THR A 26 -8.45 21.30 -2.36
C THR A 26 -7.47 21.29 -1.20
N MET A 27 -6.86 20.15 -0.91
CA MET A 27 -5.78 20.08 0.07
C MET A 27 -4.66 21.00 -0.42
N HIS A 28 -4.25 21.91 0.42
CA HIS A 28 -3.17 22.84 0.10
C HIS A 28 -1.86 22.20 0.54
N PHE A 29 -1.11 21.59 -0.40
CA PHE A 29 0.19 20.99 -0.13
C PHE A 29 1.25 22.09 0.03
N SER A 30 1.48 22.57 1.24
CA SER A 30 2.46 23.60 1.55
C SER A 30 3.85 23.01 1.75
N THR A 31 3.94 21.90 2.47
CA THR A 31 5.18 21.17 2.76
C THR A 31 5.14 19.80 2.11
N ILE A 32 6.11 19.51 1.25
CA ILE A 32 6.18 18.28 0.48
C ILE A 32 7.49 17.57 0.78
N ALA A 33 7.42 16.30 1.15
CA ALA A 33 8.62 15.50 1.39
C ALA A 33 8.95 14.62 0.18
N LEU A 34 10.22 14.49 -0.13
CA LEU A 34 10.76 13.59 -1.15
C LEU A 34 11.44 12.41 -0.48
N VAL A 35 11.06 11.21 -0.89
CA VAL A 35 11.64 9.93 -0.43
C VAL A 35 12.12 9.15 -1.64
N GLY A 36 13.37 8.74 -1.68
CA GLY A 36 13.98 7.96 -2.75
C GLY A 36 14.14 6.49 -2.39
N ARG A 37 14.43 5.67 -3.39
CA ARG A 37 14.80 4.27 -3.20
C ARG A 37 16.13 4.16 -2.46
N TYR A 38 16.18 3.31 -1.45
CA TYR A 38 17.43 2.98 -0.75
C TYR A 38 18.49 2.46 -1.71
N HIS A 39 19.74 2.92 -1.52
CA HIS A 39 20.92 2.50 -2.30
C HIS A 39 20.87 2.75 -3.82
N ASP A 40 20.08 3.69 -4.31
CA ASP A 40 20.05 4.08 -5.72
C ASP A 40 20.68 5.47 -5.90
N SER A 41 21.97 5.49 -6.21
CA SER A 41 22.72 6.73 -6.46
C SER A 41 22.32 7.46 -7.75
N GLY A 42 21.54 6.82 -8.63
CA GLY A 42 21.07 7.42 -9.89
C GLY A 42 19.84 8.34 -9.70
N LEU A 43 19.32 8.45 -8.48
CA LEU A 43 18.15 9.28 -8.18
C LEU A 43 18.49 10.76 -7.92
N ASP A 44 19.74 11.14 -7.76
CA ASP A 44 20.15 12.50 -7.43
C ASP A 44 19.63 13.56 -8.43
N GLY A 45 19.82 13.33 -9.71
CA GLY A 45 19.34 14.21 -10.78
C GLY A 45 17.82 14.36 -10.80
N PRO A 46 17.05 13.27 -10.91
CA PRO A 46 15.60 13.30 -10.82
C PRO A 46 15.04 13.93 -9.56
N LEU A 47 15.60 13.63 -8.37
CA LEU A 47 15.16 14.24 -7.10
C LEU A 47 15.38 15.75 -7.08
N ARG A 48 16.55 16.24 -7.55
CA ARG A 48 16.82 17.66 -7.68
C ARG A 48 15.88 18.34 -8.65
N ALA A 49 15.55 17.69 -9.77
CA ALA A 49 14.61 18.23 -10.74
C ALA A 49 13.21 18.41 -10.12
N LEU A 50 12.70 17.38 -9.42
CA LEU A 50 11.42 17.46 -8.72
C LEU A 50 11.41 18.50 -7.62
N ALA A 51 12.48 18.56 -6.80
CA ALA A 51 12.59 19.55 -5.74
C ALA A 51 12.54 20.98 -6.29
N ARG A 52 13.18 21.25 -7.43
CA ARG A 52 13.10 22.56 -8.11
C ARG A 52 11.68 22.89 -8.56
N VAL A 53 10.98 21.96 -9.20
CA VAL A 53 9.57 22.13 -9.61
C VAL A 53 8.70 22.54 -8.40
N LEU A 54 8.90 21.89 -7.26
CA LEU A 54 8.14 22.17 -6.04
C LEU A 54 8.50 23.56 -5.46
N VAL A 55 9.77 23.90 -5.41
CA VAL A 55 10.24 25.22 -4.92
C VAL A 55 9.76 26.34 -5.83
N ASP A 56 9.83 26.16 -7.16
CA ASP A 56 9.35 27.13 -8.14
C ASP A 56 7.82 27.33 -8.04
N ALA A 57 7.08 26.28 -7.60
CA ALA A 57 5.66 26.35 -7.26
C ALA A 57 5.40 26.94 -5.85
N GLY A 58 6.42 27.44 -5.16
CA GLY A 58 6.30 28.06 -3.84
C GLY A 58 6.09 27.10 -2.68
N ARG A 59 6.50 25.82 -2.82
CA ARG A 59 6.34 24.78 -1.79
C ARG A 59 7.60 24.65 -0.94
N GLN A 60 7.44 24.30 0.32
CA GLN A 60 8.55 23.87 1.16
C GLN A 60 8.88 22.41 0.83
N VAL A 61 10.17 22.11 0.65
CA VAL A 61 10.65 20.78 0.31
C VAL A 61 11.46 20.22 1.48
N LEU A 62 11.12 19.03 1.91
CA LEU A 62 11.89 18.19 2.81
C LEU A 62 12.46 17.01 2.02
N VAL A 63 13.65 16.55 2.36
CA VAL A 63 14.19 15.29 1.81
C VAL A 63 14.36 14.31 2.98
N GLU A 64 13.90 13.10 2.79
CA GLU A 64 14.08 12.06 3.81
C GLU A 64 15.59 11.85 4.06
N LYS A 65 15.95 11.68 5.35
CA LYS A 65 17.34 11.68 5.79
C LYS A 65 18.21 10.65 5.07
N GLU A 66 17.76 9.39 5.01
CA GLU A 66 18.50 8.33 4.32
C GLU A 66 18.58 8.57 2.80
N THR A 67 17.52 9.13 2.21
CA THR A 67 17.51 9.56 0.81
C THR A 67 18.55 10.64 0.56
N SER A 68 18.62 11.67 1.43
CA SER A 68 19.62 12.75 1.35
C SER A 68 21.05 12.20 1.44
N GLU A 69 21.30 11.31 2.41
CA GLU A 69 22.61 10.70 2.62
C GLU A 69 23.04 9.82 1.44
N ASN A 70 22.14 9.00 0.89
CA ASN A 70 22.42 8.07 -0.20
C ASN A 70 22.57 8.73 -1.58
N THR A 71 21.86 9.83 -1.81
CA THR A 71 21.86 10.53 -3.11
C THR A 71 22.74 11.77 -3.13
N GLY A 72 23.19 12.25 -1.95
CA GLY A 72 23.94 13.50 -1.83
C GLY A 72 23.12 14.77 -2.11
N VAL A 73 21.79 14.67 -2.07
CA VAL A 73 20.88 15.83 -2.18
C VAL A 73 20.78 16.50 -0.82
N THR A 74 21.70 17.43 -0.55
CA THR A 74 21.86 18.09 0.77
C THR A 74 21.47 19.55 0.78
N GLU A 75 21.05 20.10 -0.35
CA GLU A 75 20.63 21.50 -0.50
C GLU A 75 19.23 21.79 0.06
N TYR A 76 18.49 20.75 0.43
CA TYR A 76 17.17 20.83 1.08
C TYR A 76 17.24 20.28 2.50
N PRO A 77 16.38 20.75 3.43
CA PRO A 77 16.33 20.23 4.79
C PRO A 77 16.09 18.73 4.80
N ALA A 78 16.98 17.98 5.46
CA ALA A 78 16.81 16.55 5.69
C ALA A 78 15.91 16.33 6.90
N ALA A 79 14.96 15.37 6.79
CA ALA A 79 14.01 15.06 7.84
C ALA A 79 13.91 13.54 8.06
N THR A 80 13.73 13.14 9.28
CA THR A 80 13.42 11.74 9.63
C THR A 80 12.00 11.38 9.19
N THR A 81 11.69 10.10 9.07
CA THR A 81 10.33 9.64 8.72
C THR A 81 9.26 10.17 9.68
N ALA A 82 9.58 10.26 10.99
CA ALA A 82 8.66 10.83 11.99
C ALA A 82 8.43 12.34 11.79
N GLU A 83 9.47 13.09 11.47
CA GLU A 83 9.35 14.51 11.17
C GLU A 83 8.55 14.74 9.87
N ILE A 84 8.79 13.93 8.84
CA ILE A 84 8.01 13.95 7.60
C ILE A 84 6.53 13.69 7.90
N GLY A 85 6.22 12.64 8.67
CA GLY A 85 4.85 12.29 9.02
C GLY A 85 4.10 13.41 9.75
N ASN A 86 4.81 14.21 10.56
CA ASN A 86 4.21 15.30 11.33
C ASN A 86 4.18 16.66 10.60
N GLN A 87 4.98 16.84 9.56
CA GLN A 87 5.18 18.16 8.93
C GLN A 87 4.73 18.21 7.47
N ALA A 88 4.79 17.09 6.75
CA ALA A 88 4.47 17.06 5.34
C ALA A 88 2.96 16.93 5.08
N ASP A 89 2.48 17.70 4.12
CA ASP A 89 1.10 17.60 3.61
C ASP A 89 0.98 16.56 2.48
N LEU A 90 2.13 16.20 1.86
CA LEU A 90 2.26 15.22 0.78
C LEU A 90 3.65 14.61 0.83
N VAL A 91 3.75 13.31 0.57
CA VAL A 91 5.03 12.62 0.38
C VAL A 91 5.10 12.09 -1.04
N ILE A 92 6.12 12.50 -1.78
CA ILE A 92 6.42 11.98 -3.12
C ILE A 92 7.50 10.91 -2.98
N VAL A 93 7.15 9.69 -3.34
CA VAL A 93 8.05 8.53 -3.29
C VAL A 93 8.59 8.24 -4.67
N MET A 94 9.90 8.39 -4.86
CA MET A 94 10.59 8.07 -6.10
C MET A 94 11.27 6.71 -6.00
N GLY A 95 10.72 5.72 -6.69
CA GLY A 95 11.22 4.35 -6.64
C GLY A 95 10.29 3.37 -7.32
N GLY A 96 10.28 2.13 -6.86
CA GLY A 96 9.33 1.10 -7.27
C GLY A 96 8.31 0.78 -6.16
N ASP A 97 7.42 -0.18 -6.43
CA ASP A 97 6.41 -0.62 -5.46
C ASP A 97 7.04 -1.01 -4.11
N GLY A 98 8.22 -1.68 -4.10
CA GLY A 98 8.90 -2.04 -2.86
C GLY A 98 9.29 -0.85 -1.97
N THR A 99 9.72 0.27 -2.56
CA THR A 99 9.98 1.52 -1.81
C THR A 99 8.69 2.07 -1.25
N MET A 100 7.63 2.09 -2.06
CA MET A 100 6.32 2.57 -1.64
C MET A 100 5.73 1.74 -0.50
N LEU A 101 5.92 0.41 -0.49
CA LEU A 101 5.50 -0.46 0.62
C LEU A 101 6.15 -0.04 1.94
N GLY A 102 7.48 0.15 1.94
CA GLY A 102 8.22 0.56 3.14
C GLY A 102 7.76 1.92 3.67
N VAL A 103 7.70 2.92 2.79
CA VAL A 103 7.25 4.28 3.14
C VAL A 103 5.80 4.26 3.61
N GLY A 104 4.93 3.56 2.91
CA GLY A 104 3.50 3.46 3.26
C GLY A 104 3.28 2.88 4.65
N ARG A 105 3.95 1.78 5.01
CA ARG A 105 3.84 1.18 6.34
C ARG A 105 4.28 2.13 7.45
N THR A 106 5.41 2.82 7.26
CA THR A 106 5.95 3.71 8.29
C THR A 106 5.16 5.00 8.45
N LEU A 107 4.55 5.49 7.37
CA LEU A 107 3.77 6.73 7.38
C LEU A 107 2.25 6.52 7.61
N ALA A 108 1.76 5.29 7.61
CA ALA A 108 0.33 4.99 7.76
C ALA A 108 -0.31 5.66 9.00
N GLN A 109 0.41 5.71 10.13
CA GLN A 109 -0.08 6.30 11.37
C GLN A 109 -0.24 7.83 11.33
N TYR A 110 0.39 8.51 10.36
CA TYR A 110 0.36 9.97 10.24
C TYR A 110 -0.69 10.48 9.27
N ASP A 111 -1.37 9.59 8.56
CA ASP A 111 -2.39 9.93 7.57
C ASP A 111 -1.93 10.95 6.51
N VAL A 112 -0.65 10.95 6.15
CA VAL A 112 -0.11 11.78 5.08
C VAL A 112 -0.28 11.08 3.72
N PRO A 113 -0.81 11.75 2.69
CA PRO A 113 -0.98 11.14 1.37
C PRO A 113 0.35 10.92 0.66
N LEU A 114 0.40 9.85 -0.16
CA LEU A 114 1.58 9.44 -0.91
C LEU A 114 1.32 9.55 -2.42
N LEU A 115 2.31 10.05 -3.16
CA LEU A 115 2.34 10.06 -4.62
C LEU A 115 3.52 9.22 -5.11
N GLY A 116 3.29 8.24 -5.96
CA GLY A 116 4.32 7.31 -6.42
C GLY A 116 4.88 7.66 -7.79
N ILE A 117 6.18 7.98 -7.86
CA ILE A 117 6.90 8.19 -9.11
C ILE A 117 7.79 6.99 -9.37
N ASN A 118 7.58 6.33 -10.47
CA ASN A 118 8.34 5.15 -10.86
C ASN A 118 9.68 5.53 -11.49
N HIS A 119 10.77 5.01 -10.92
CA HIS A 119 12.10 5.09 -11.51
C HIS A 119 12.54 3.68 -11.95
N GLY A 120 12.08 3.26 -13.13
CA GLY A 120 12.38 1.93 -13.69
C GLY A 120 11.17 1.30 -14.37
N ARG A 121 10.82 0.06 -13.99
CA ARG A 121 9.63 -0.62 -14.52
C ARG A 121 8.38 -0.15 -13.81
N LEU A 122 7.35 0.21 -14.58
CA LEU A 122 6.03 0.62 -14.07
C LEU A 122 5.55 -0.28 -12.92
N GLY A 123 5.13 0.31 -11.82
CA GLY A 123 4.55 -0.36 -10.66
C GLY A 123 3.03 -0.49 -10.71
N PHE A 124 2.44 -1.17 -9.74
CA PHE A 124 1.00 -1.14 -9.48
C PHE A 124 0.58 0.01 -8.58
N ILE A 125 1.53 0.52 -7.79
CA ILE A 125 1.33 1.59 -6.81
C ILE A 125 2.17 2.82 -7.19
N THR A 126 3.30 2.61 -7.89
CA THR A 126 4.13 3.67 -8.47
C THR A 126 3.84 3.72 -9.96
N ASP A 127 2.76 4.41 -10.31
CA ASP A 127 2.17 4.39 -11.66
C ASP A 127 2.55 5.60 -12.52
N ILE A 128 3.27 6.59 -11.96
CA ILE A 128 3.73 7.77 -12.69
C ILE A 128 5.17 7.54 -13.15
N PRO A 129 5.43 7.42 -14.46
CA PRO A 129 6.79 7.36 -14.97
C PRO A 129 7.56 8.65 -14.66
N VAL A 130 8.86 8.55 -14.35
CA VAL A 130 9.69 9.72 -14.02
C VAL A 130 9.68 10.81 -15.12
N GLN A 131 9.50 10.41 -16.37
CA GLN A 131 9.40 11.34 -17.51
C GLN A 131 8.16 12.23 -17.44
N ASN A 132 7.10 11.77 -16.80
CA ASN A 132 5.82 12.48 -16.67
C ASN A 132 5.66 13.09 -15.24
N ALA A 133 6.71 13.01 -14.43
CA ALA A 133 6.63 13.39 -13.02
C ALA A 133 6.31 14.89 -12.82
N GLN A 134 6.89 15.75 -13.62
CA GLN A 134 6.64 17.20 -13.55
C GLN A 134 5.17 17.52 -13.85
N GLU A 135 4.63 17.05 -14.97
CA GLU A 135 3.24 17.27 -15.36
C GLU A 135 2.26 16.72 -14.31
N ALA A 136 2.55 15.53 -13.78
CA ALA A 136 1.74 14.92 -12.74
C ALA A 136 1.74 15.72 -11.44
N ILE A 137 2.89 16.24 -11.01
CA ILE A 137 3.02 17.07 -9.81
C ILE A 137 2.27 18.41 -10.01
N GLU A 138 2.47 19.07 -11.13
CA GLU A 138 1.77 20.32 -11.45
C GLU A 138 0.25 20.12 -11.40
N SER A 139 -0.26 19.04 -12.01
CA SER A 139 -1.67 18.66 -11.96
C SER A 139 -2.17 18.43 -10.52
N VAL A 140 -1.40 17.70 -9.71
CA VAL A 140 -1.74 17.44 -8.30
C VAL A 140 -1.76 18.75 -7.48
N LEU A 141 -0.81 19.65 -7.70
CA LEU A 141 -0.75 20.96 -7.02
C LEU A 141 -1.91 21.87 -7.41
N GLU A 142 -2.47 21.70 -8.61
CA GLU A 142 -3.69 22.38 -9.09
C GLU A 142 -4.98 21.72 -8.58
N GLY A 143 -4.89 20.65 -7.81
CA GLY A 143 -6.05 19.90 -7.28
C GLY A 143 -6.66 18.92 -8.28
N GLN A 144 -5.97 18.60 -9.38
CA GLN A 144 -6.41 17.63 -10.39
C GLN A 144 -5.87 16.23 -10.03
N TYR A 145 -6.43 15.60 -8.99
CA TYR A 145 -6.04 14.26 -8.52
C TYR A 145 -7.24 13.48 -8.01
N GLU A 146 -7.06 12.17 -7.91
CA GLU A 146 -7.98 11.23 -7.28
C GLU A 146 -7.29 10.62 -6.06
N ILE A 147 -8.05 10.38 -4.99
CA ILE A 147 -7.55 9.76 -3.76
C ILE A 147 -8.01 8.32 -3.73
N GLU A 148 -7.06 7.41 -3.60
CA GLU A 148 -7.32 5.99 -3.40
C GLU A 148 -6.89 5.57 -1.99
N HIS A 149 -7.81 4.95 -1.25
CA HIS A 149 -7.54 4.41 0.09
C HIS A 149 -7.13 2.95 -0.01
N ARG A 150 -6.01 2.59 0.63
CA ARG A 150 -5.50 1.22 0.68
C ARG A 150 -5.46 0.72 2.11
N THR A 151 -6.04 -0.46 2.29
CA THR A 151 -6.05 -1.18 3.56
C THR A 151 -4.69 -1.81 3.83
N LEU A 152 -4.29 -1.84 5.10
CA LEU A 152 -3.13 -2.58 5.60
C LEU A 152 -3.62 -3.77 6.44
N LEU A 153 -2.81 -4.83 6.45
CA LEU A 153 -2.87 -5.88 7.46
C LEU A 153 -2.06 -5.43 8.68
N GLN A 154 -2.58 -5.70 9.87
CA GLN A 154 -1.79 -5.74 11.09
C GLN A 154 -1.67 -7.20 11.50
N ALA A 155 -0.45 -7.67 11.71
CA ALA A 155 -0.24 -9.04 12.12
C ALA A 155 0.70 -9.13 13.32
N SER A 156 0.33 -9.98 14.29
CA SER A 156 1.07 -10.23 15.51
C SER A 156 1.47 -11.70 15.59
N VAL A 157 2.72 -11.96 15.99
CA VAL A 157 3.19 -13.28 16.38
C VAL A 157 2.98 -13.45 17.89
N VAL A 158 2.21 -14.46 18.27
CA VAL A 158 1.87 -14.75 19.67
C VAL A 158 2.41 -16.12 20.07
N ARG A 159 3.18 -16.19 21.14
CA ARG A 159 3.70 -17.39 21.76
C ARG A 159 3.39 -17.36 23.26
N ASP A 160 2.83 -18.44 23.82
CA ASP A 160 2.47 -18.56 25.23
C ASP A 160 1.68 -17.32 25.72
N ASP A 161 0.69 -16.90 24.92
CA ASP A 161 -0.17 -15.72 25.13
C ASP A 161 0.59 -14.37 25.21
N GLN A 162 1.87 -14.34 24.81
CA GLN A 162 2.66 -13.11 24.72
C GLN A 162 2.88 -12.70 23.25
N THR A 163 2.64 -11.42 22.94
CA THR A 163 2.96 -10.86 21.63
C THR A 163 4.46 -10.64 21.53
N LEU A 164 5.11 -11.37 20.63
CA LEU A 164 6.55 -11.26 20.35
C LEU A 164 6.85 -10.17 19.33
N THR A 165 6.00 -10.06 18.33
CA THR A 165 6.18 -9.12 17.20
C THR A 165 4.80 -8.64 16.75
N CYS A 166 4.72 -7.36 16.38
CA CYS A 166 3.55 -6.80 15.71
C CYS A 166 4.05 -5.92 14.54
N ALA A 167 3.53 -6.15 13.36
CA ALA A 167 3.94 -5.40 12.16
C ALA A 167 2.76 -5.17 11.22
N LEU A 168 2.91 -4.13 10.36
CA LEU A 168 1.98 -3.81 9.28
C LEU A 168 2.47 -4.43 7.97
N ALA A 169 1.53 -4.77 7.09
CA ALA A 169 1.81 -5.13 5.72
C ALA A 169 0.79 -4.48 4.77
N LEU A 170 1.27 -3.90 3.67
CA LEU A 170 0.42 -3.33 2.64
C LEU A 170 0.02 -4.38 1.59
N ASN A 171 0.93 -5.30 1.25
CA ASN A 171 0.65 -6.40 0.35
C ASN A 171 0.18 -7.65 1.09
N ASP A 172 1.06 -8.26 1.88
CA ASP A 172 0.82 -9.59 2.41
C ASP A 172 1.59 -9.92 3.69
N VAL A 173 1.03 -10.84 4.44
CA VAL A 173 1.64 -11.58 5.55
C VAL A 173 1.80 -13.02 5.08
N VAL A 174 3.04 -13.51 5.04
CA VAL A 174 3.36 -14.81 4.46
C VAL A 174 3.96 -15.72 5.52
N LEU A 175 3.27 -16.80 5.84
CA LEU A 175 3.80 -17.88 6.65
C LEU A 175 4.47 -18.91 5.72
N ASN A 176 5.78 -19.08 5.86
CA ASN A 176 6.58 -19.97 5.03
C ASN A 176 7.33 -21.00 5.85
N ARG A 177 7.56 -22.18 5.26
CA ARG A 177 8.54 -23.15 5.76
C ARG A 177 9.97 -22.63 5.60
N ALA A 178 10.89 -23.05 6.45
CA ALA A 178 12.30 -22.80 6.25
C ALA A 178 12.88 -23.65 5.11
N SER A 179 13.99 -23.19 4.53
CA SER A 179 14.61 -23.76 3.33
C SER A 179 14.98 -25.24 3.41
N ARG A 180 15.23 -25.77 4.63
CA ARG A 180 15.63 -27.17 4.87
C ARG A 180 14.56 -28.02 5.55
N GLY A 181 13.37 -27.49 5.78
CA GLY A 181 12.25 -28.20 6.38
C GLY A 181 11.41 -28.99 5.35
N GLY A 182 10.59 -29.92 5.83
CA GLY A 182 9.46 -30.45 5.09
C GLY A 182 8.33 -29.44 5.02
N MET A 183 7.16 -29.83 4.48
CA MET A 183 5.95 -29.01 4.55
C MET A 183 5.61 -28.71 6.02
N ILE A 184 4.98 -27.58 6.23
CA ILE A 184 4.40 -27.19 7.52
C ILE A 184 2.91 -27.47 7.53
N GLU A 185 2.35 -27.73 8.72
CA GLU A 185 0.91 -27.80 8.89
C GLU A 185 0.42 -26.54 9.60
N ILE A 186 -0.59 -25.92 9.03
CA ILE A 186 -1.19 -24.68 9.49
C ILE A 186 -2.67 -24.94 9.78
N CYS A 187 -3.12 -24.66 11.00
CA CYS A 187 -4.53 -24.54 11.35
C CYS A 187 -4.98 -23.10 11.09
N VAL A 188 -6.03 -22.91 10.32
CA VAL A 188 -6.57 -21.61 9.92
C VAL A 188 -7.95 -21.43 10.52
N GLU A 189 -8.13 -20.36 11.29
CA GLU A 189 -9.37 -19.96 11.93
C GLU A 189 -9.75 -18.54 11.51
N TYR A 190 -11.06 -18.30 11.37
CA TYR A 190 -11.63 -16.97 11.15
C TYR A 190 -12.67 -16.70 12.22
N ASN A 191 -12.49 -15.65 13.01
CA ASN A 191 -13.31 -15.34 14.20
C ASN A 191 -13.50 -16.58 15.09
N GLU A 192 -12.40 -17.24 15.49
CA GLU A 192 -12.37 -18.43 16.34
C GLU A 192 -13.06 -19.67 15.74
N THR A 193 -13.54 -19.56 14.51
CA THR A 193 -14.15 -20.68 13.78
C THR A 193 -13.13 -21.33 12.89
N LEU A 194 -12.93 -22.65 13.06
CA LEU A 194 -12.04 -23.44 12.22
C LEU A 194 -12.49 -23.37 10.75
N MET A 195 -11.63 -22.86 9.89
CA MET A 195 -11.84 -22.89 8.45
C MET A 195 -11.33 -24.22 7.87
N TYR A 196 -10.04 -24.49 8.08
CA TYR A 196 -9.37 -25.71 7.61
C TYR A 196 -8.00 -25.90 8.27
N ARG A 197 -7.44 -27.09 8.05
CA ARG A 197 -6.03 -27.39 8.28
C ARG A 197 -5.39 -27.73 6.96
N GLN A 198 -4.17 -27.26 6.73
CA GLN A 198 -3.44 -27.55 5.50
C GLN A 198 -1.99 -27.89 5.75
N ARG A 199 -1.45 -28.79 4.91
CA ARG A 199 -0.01 -29.02 4.77
C ARG A 199 0.44 -28.38 3.46
N ALA A 200 1.42 -27.48 3.54
CA ALA A 200 1.87 -26.68 2.41
C ALA A 200 3.32 -26.20 2.62
N ASP A 201 3.90 -25.60 1.60
CA ASP A 201 5.13 -24.83 1.75
C ASP A 201 4.87 -23.50 2.49
N GLY A 202 3.64 -22.99 2.44
CA GLY A 202 3.24 -21.78 3.14
C GLY A 202 1.78 -21.38 2.90
N LEU A 203 1.43 -20.25 3.50
CA LEU A 203 0.15 -19.57 3.31
C LEU A 203 0.37 -18.07 3.23
N ILE A 204 -0.20 -17.44 2.22
CA ILE A 204 -0.22 -15.99 2.04
C ILE A 204 -1.57 -15.47 2.51
N VAL A 205 -1.55 -14.45 3.39
CA VAL A 205 -2.71 -13.61 3.68
C VAL A 205 -2.44 -12.26 3.03
N ALA A 206 -3.20 -11.91 1.99
CA ALA A 206 -2.98 -10.71 1.21
C ALA A 206 -4.13 -9.71 1.34
N THR A 207 -3.80 -8.42 1.24
CA THR A 207 -4.75 -7.35 0.95
C THR A 207 -5.15 -7.39 -0.53
N PRO A 208 -6.16 -6.64 -0.96
CA PRO A 208 -6.42 -6.41 -2.38
C PRO A 208 -5.22 -5.83 -3.13
N THR A 209 -4.42 -4.96 -2.48
CA THR A 209 -3.16 -4.44 -3.05
C THR A 209 -2.18 -5.58 -3.33
N GLY A 210 -1.98 -6.48 -2.37
CA GLY A 210 -1.10 -7.64 -2.46
C GLY A 210 -1.61 -8.73 -3.41
N SER A 211 -2.87 -8.66 -3.86
CA SER A 211 -3.42 -9.63 -4.82
C SER A 211 -2.66 -9.63 -6.16
N THR A 212 -1.96 -8.55 -6.49
CA THR A 212 -1.10 -8.44 -7.68
C THR A 212 0.39 -8.68 -7.39
N ALA A 213 0.76 -9.04 -6.15
CA ALA A 213 2.11 -9.32 -5.69
C ALA A 213 2.39 -10.85 -5.59
N TYR A 214 2.90 -11.32 -4.47
CA TYR A 214 3.23 -12.73 -4.28
C TYR A 214 2.00 -13.65 -4.39
N SER A 215 0.84 -13.18 -3.94
CA SER A 215 -0.45 -13.85 -4.11
C SER A 215 -0.73 -14.22 -5.57
N LEU A 216 -0.49 -13.29 -6.54
CA LEU A 216 -0.68 -13.57 -7.96
C LEU A 216 0.24 -14.70 -8.45
N SER A 217 1.51 -14.68 -8.05
CA SER A 217 2.50 -15.71 -8.39
C SER A 217 2.12 -17.09 -7.82
N ALA A 218 1.39 -17.11 -6.70
CA ALA A 218 0.86 -18.32 -6.08
C ALA A 218 -0.55 -18.71 -6.60
N SER A 219 -0.96 -18.17 -7.76
CA SER A 219 -2.24 -18.42 -8.41
C SER A 219 -3.47 -17.88 -7.66
N GLY A 220 -3.29 -16.84 -6.85
CA GLY A 220 -4.39 -16.07 -6.26
C GLY A 220 -5.13 -15.23 -7.30
N PRO A 221 -6.42 -14.92 -7.09
CA PRO A 221 -7.17 -14.02 -7.96
C PRO A 221 -6.72 -12.57 -7.78
N ILE A 222 -6.89 -11.76 -8.82
CA ILE A 222 -6.71 -10.31 -8.74
C ILE A 222 -7.96 -9.72 -8.07
N LEU A 223 -7.77 -8.94 -7.02
CA LEU A 223 -8.82 -8.16 -6.37
C LEU A 223 -8.65 -6.68 -6.72
N HIS A 224 -9.77 -6.02 -7.01
CA HIS A 224 -9.76 -4.57 -7.15
C HIS A 224 -9.44 -3.93 -5.79
N PRO A 225 -8.61 -2.88 -5.71
CA PRO A 225 -8.20 -2.26 -4.44
C PRO A 225 -9.34 -1.84 -3.50
N ALA A 226 -10.50 -1.49 -4.07
CA ALA A 226 -11.68 -1.10 -3.31
C ALA A 226 -12.47 -2.27 -2.67
N VAL A 227 -12.06 -3.53 -2.87
CA VAL A 227 -12.72 -4.68 -2.27
C VAL A 227 -12.28 -4.82 -0.81
N ASN A 228 -13.24 -4.91 0.12
CA ASN A 228 -12.97 -5.11 1.54
C ASN A 228 -12.84 -6.61 1.87
N ALA A 229 -11.68 -7.21 1.60
CA ALA A 229 -11.44 -8.62 1.82
C ALA A 229 -9.97 -8.91 2.14
N PHE A 230 -9.74 -9.99 2.90
CA PHE A 230 -8.47 -10.69 2.96
C PHE A 230 -8.49 -11.86 2.00
N LEU A 231 -7.38 -12.08 1.32
CA LEU A 231 -7.21 -13.18 0.39
C LEU A 231 -6.21 -14.19 0.98
N LEU A 232 -6.66 -15.42 1.19
CA LEU A 232 -5.81 -16.52 1.65
C LEU A 232 -5.40 -17.37 0.45
N VAL A 233 -4.09 -17.46 0.21
CA VAL A 233 -3.55 -18.19 -0.95
C VAL A 233 -2.52 -19.20 -0.47
N PRO A 234 -2.82 -20.52 -0.59
CA PRO A 234 -1.88 -21.58 -0.27
C PRO A 234 -0.67 -21.58 -1.20
N VAL A 235 0.51 -21.84 -0.67
CA VAL A 235 1.74 -22.01 -1.45
C VAL A 235 2.07 -23.49 -1.53
N ALA A 236 2.03 -24.07 -2.71
CA ALA A 236 2.30 -25.50 -2.97
C ALA A 236 1.60 -26.45 -1.97
N PRO A 237 0.26 -26.38 -1.83
CA PRO A 237 -0.46 -27.24 -0.88
C PRO A 237 -0.39 -28.71 -1.29
N GLN A 238 -0.33 -29.61 -0.30
CA GLN A 238 -0.34 -31.06 -0.54
C GLN A 238 -1.69 -31.54 -1.09
N THR A 239 -2.77 -30.87 -0.69
CA THR A 239 -4.14 -31.27 -1.05
C THR A 239 -4.57 -30.61 -2.35
N LEU A 240 -4.99 -31.39 -3.34
CA LEU A 240 -5.43 -30.91 -4.65
C LEU A 240 -6.74 -30.11 -4.62
N SER A 241 -7.54 -30.26 -3.56
CA SER A 241 -8.80 -29.50 -3.36
C SER A 241 -8.61 -28.11 -2.78
N ASN A 242 -7.41 -27.80 -2.28
CA ASN A 242 -7.14 -26.49 -1.69
C ASN A 242 -7.14 -25.39 -2.78
N ARG A 243 -7.86 -24.31 -2.51
CA ARG A 243 -8.02 -23.16 -3.44
C ARG A 243 -7.89 -21.87 -2.66
N PRO A 244 -7.41 -20.80 -3.32
CA PRO A 244 -7.49 -19.46 -2.74
C PRO A 244 -8.93 -19.11 -2.35
N ILE A 245 -9.08 -18.44 -1.20
CA ILE A 245 -10.36 -17.98 -0.69
C ILE A 245 -10.26 -16.53 -0.22
N ALA A 246 -11.29 -15.74 -0.53
CA ALA A 246 -11.45 -14.40 0.00
C ALA A 246 -12.46 -14.42 1.16
N VAL A 247 -12.12 -13.73 2.26
CA VAL A 247 -12.98 -13.54 3.43
C VAL A 247 -13.11 -12.05 3.73
N PRO A 248 -14.18 -11.60 4.41
CA PRO A 248 -14.32 -10.20 4.80
C PRO A 248 -13.11 -9.73 5.64
N ASP A 249 -12.67 -8.49 5.44
CA ASP A 249 -11.54 -7.90 6.19
C ASP A 249 -11.91 -7.39 7.60
N THR A 250 -13.18 -7.58 7.99
CA THR A 250 -13.71 -7.18 9.30
C THR A 250 -13.47 -8.21 10.41
N GLY A 251 -13.04 -9.41 10.06
CA GLY A 251 -12.77 -10.48 11.02
C GLY A 251 -11.29 -10.61 11.37
N THR A 252 -11.03 -11.47 12.34
CA THR A 252 -9.69 -11.86 12.79
C THR A 252 -9.33 -13.22 12.20
N LEU A 253 -8.19 -13.30 11.52
CA LEU A 253 -7.60 -14.56 11.08
C LEU A 253 -6.57 -14.99 12.11
N THR A 254 -6.61 -16.27 12.53
CA THR A 254 -5.59 -16.89 13.37
C THR A 254 -4.99 -18.06 12.61
N LEU A 255 -3.67 -17.99 12.39
CA LEU A 255 -2.89 -19.04 11.76
C LEU A 255 -2.03 -19.70 12.83
N THR A 256 -2.31 -20.94 13.19
CA THR A 256 -1.53 -21.67 14.19
C THR A 256 -0.61 -22.67 13.49
N LEU A 257 0.68 -22.60 13.78
CA LEU A 257 1.67 -23.57 13.29
C LEU A 257 1.57 -24.85 14.10
N THR A 258 0.92 -25.87 13.52
CA THR A 258 0.61 -27.14 14.24
C THR A 258 1.60 -28.27 13.97
N GLU A 259 2.36 -28.20 12.86
CA GLU A 259 3.45 -29.12 12.58
C GLU A 259 4.56 -28.39 11.81
N VAL A 260 5.80 -28.61 12.21
CA VAL A 260 6.99 -28.22 11.44
C VAL A 260 7.66 -29.49 10.96
N GLY A 261 8.25 -29.45 9.75
CA GLY A 261 8.96 -30.61 9.22
C GLY A 261 10.06 -31.14 10.16
N ARG A 262 11.09 -31.80 9.63
CA ARG A 262 12.11 -32.50 10.43
C ARG A 262 13.07 -31.61 11.25
N VAL A 263 12.96 -30.29 11.17
CA VAL A 263 13.83 -29.31 11.83
C VAL A 263 12.98 -28.38 12.70
N GLU A 264 13.31 -28.26 14.00
CA GLU A 264 12.54 -27.48 14.98
C GLU A 264 12.40 -25.98 14.63
N THR A 265 13.36 -25.39 13.91
CA THR A 265 13.30 -24.02 13.42
C THR A 265 12.82 -24.00 11.96
N GLY A 266 11.60 -24.49 11.74
CA GLY A 266 11.15 -24.85 10.41
C GLY A 266 10.27 -23.84 9.68
N ALA A 267 9.90 -22.72 10.31
CA ALA A 267 8.98 -21.75 9.72
C ALA A 267 9.33 -20.31 10.08
N SER A 268 8.86 -19.39 9.26
CA SER A 268 8.95 -17.93 9.49
C SER A 268 7.73 -17.22 8.95
N VAL A 269 7.40 -16.08 9.51
CA VAL A 269 6.41 -15.15 8.99
C VAL A 269 7.10 -13.92 8.42
N HIS A 270 6.66 -13.49 7.25
CA HIS A 270 7.18 -12.32 6.55
C HIS A 270 6.06 -11.29 6.36
N PHE A 271 6.42 -10.01 6.44
CA PHE A 271 5.53 -8.87 6.23
C PHE A 271 6.02 -8.11 4.99
N ASP A 272 5.24 -8.10 3.92
CA ASP A 272 5.61 -7.57 2.58
C ASP A 272 6.96 -8.11 2.06
N MET A 273 7.42 -9.28 2.52
CA MET A 273 8.73 -9.86 2.24
C MET A 273 9.92 -8.94 2.60
N GLN A 274 9.71 -7.91 3.42
CA GLN A 274 10.73 -6.93 3.83
C GLN A 274 11.18 -7.08 5.28
N THR A 275 10.29 -7.53 6.16
CA THR A 275 10.60 -7.86 7.55
C THR A 275 10.08 -9.26 7.86
N TRP A 276 10.66 -9.93 8.87
CA TRP A 276 10.26 -11.30 9.22
C TRP A 276 10.48 -11.59 10.71
N SER A 277 9.88 -12.69 11.16
CA SER A 277 10.10 -13.29 12.46
C SER A 277 10.14 -14.81 12.32
N ASP A 278 11.07 -15.45 13.04
CA ASP A 278 11.12 -16.91 13.11
C ASP A 278 10.02 -17.45 14.00
N LEU A 279 9.44 -18.59 13.60
CA LEU A 279 8.35 -19.23 14.29
C LEU A 279 8.77 -20.55 14.92
N GLN A 280 8.12 -20.89 16.02
CA GLN A 280 8.19 -22.18 16.69
C GLN A 280 6.83 -22.89 16.62
N LEU A 281 6.86 -24.20 16.84
CA LEU A 281 5.65 -25.01 16.93
C LEU A 281 4.70 -24.44 17.99
N GLY A 282 3.44 -24.28 17.67
CA GLY A 282 2.41 -23.71 18.53
C GLY A 282 2.24 -22.20 18.41
N ASP A 283 3.18 -21.48 17.77
CA ASP A 283 3.02 -20.04 17.54
C ASP A 283 1.76 -19.74 16.75
N LYS A 284 1.11 -18.64 17.10
CA LYS A 284 -0.06 -18.11 16.41
C LYS A 284 0.30 -16.80 15.70
N ILE A 285 -0.11 -16.66 14.46
CA ILE A 285 -0.10 -15.40 13.73
C ILE A 285 -1.54 -14.89 13.71
N VAL A 286 -1.79 -13.80 14.41
CA VAL A 286 -3.09 -13.13 14.47
C VAL A 286 -3.09 -11.99 13.50
N VAL A 287 -3.95 -12.04 12.47
CA VAL A 287 -4.03 -11.06 11.39
C VAL A 287 -5.38 -10.36 11.44
N THR A 288 -5.34 -9.03 11.46
CA THR A 288 -6.51 -8.16 11.42
C THR A 288 -6.30 -7.03 10.40
N LYS A 289 -7.37 -6.32 10.09
CA LYS A 289 -7.27 -5.04 9.41
C LYS A 289 -6.63 -4.02 10.34
N ALA A 290 -5.66 -3.26 9.85
CA ALA A 290 -5.10 -2.16 10.61
C ALA A 290 -6.11 -1.01 10.74
N ASP A 291 -5.98 -0.25 11.83
CA ASP A 291 -6.82 0.95 12.06
C ASP A 291 -6.52 2.08 11.07
N HIS A 292 -5.31 2.08 10.55
CA HIS A 292 -4.85 3.08 9.59
C HIS A 292 -5.00 2.58 8.16
N GLN A 293 -5.23 3.52 7.23
CA GLN A 293 -5.21 3.30 5.79
C GLN A 293 -4.13 4.19 5.16
N ILE A 294 -3.66 3.82 3.99
CA ILE A 294 -2.79 4.67 3.20
C ILE A 294 -3.64 5.38 2.15
N ARG A 295 -3.41 6.67 1.98
CA ARG A 295 -3.98 7.46 0.90
C ARG A 295 -2.96 7.59 -0.21
N PHE A 296 -3.25 7.02 -1.37
CA PHE A 296 -2.49 7.29 -2.59
C PHE A 296 -3.17 8.39 -3.39
N LEU A 297 -2.37 9.32 -3.90
CA LEU A 297 -2.81 10.29 -4.89
C LEU A 297 -2.43 9.79 -6.28
N HIS A 298 -3.37 9.87 -7.18
CA HIS A 298 -3.17 9.61 -8.60
C HIS A 298 -3.56 10.85 -9.40
N PRO A 299 -2.86 11.21 -10.47
CA PRO A 299 -3.34 12.22 -11.39
C PRO A 299 -4.74 11.88 -11.90
N LYS A 300 -5.54 12.90 -12.20
CA LYS A 300 -6.91 12.72 -12.69
C LYS A 300 -6.95 11.83 -13.93
N GLY A 301 -7.88 10.88 -13.94
CA GLY A 301 -8.03 9.90 -15.01
C GLY A 301 -7.23 8.61 -14.82
N TYR A 302 -6.70 8.39 -13.64
CA TYR A 302 -6.12 7.12 -13.24
C TYR A 302 -7.12 5.96 -13.43
N SER A 303 -6.62 4.80 -13.81
CA SER A 303 -7.43 3.58 -13.92
C SER A 303 -6.62 2.34 -13.57
N PHE A 304 -7.02 1.67 -12.49
CA PHE A 304 -6.45 0.38 -12.09
C PHE A 304 -6.48 -0.66 -13.23
N PHE A 305 -7.55 -0.68 -14.02
CA PHE A 305 -7.65 -1.60 -15.17
C PHE A 305 -6.65 -1.26 -16.29
N SER A 306 -6.32 0.02 -16.47
CA SER A 306 -5.25 0.44 -17.39
C SER A 306 -3.89 -0.08 -16.92
N THR A 307 -3.60 0.05 -15.63
CA THR A 307 -2.37 -0.47 -15.00
C THR A 307 -2.28 -2.00 -15.15
N LEU A 308 -3.38 -2.73 -14.92
CA LEU A 308 -3.43 -4.19 -15.16
C LEU A 308 -3.07 -4.56 -16.60
N ARG A 309 -3.67 -3.89 -17.59
CA ARG A 309 -3.36 -4.16 -19.01
C ARG A 309 -1.91 -3.89 -19.35
N GLN A 310 -1.37 -2.77 -18.88
CA GLN A 310 0.02 -2.37 -19.17
C GLN A 310 1.04 -3.30 -18.47
N LYS A 311 0.78 -3.66 -17.20
CA LYS A 311 1.71 -4.44 -16.38
C LYS A 311 1.72 -5.93 -16.71
N LEU A 312 0.53 -6.50 -16.88
CA LEU A 312 0.34 -7.95 -17.01
C LEU A 312 0.02 -8.38 -18.45
N HIS A 313 -0.11 -7.43 -19.39
CA HIS A 313 -0.70 -7.72 -20.71
C HIS A 313 -2.07 -8.40 -20.56
N TRP A 314 -2.83 -7.97 -19.54
CA TRP A 314 -4.06 -8.62 -19.11
C TRP A 314 -5.15 -8.49 -20.17
N ASN A 315 -5.66 -9.65 -20.65
CA ASN A 315 -6.68 -9.73 -21.69
C ASN A 315 -6.36 -8.96 -23.00
N ILE A 316 -5.07 -8.79 -23.32
CA ILE A 316 -4.68 -8.32 -24.64
C ILE A 316 -4.92 -9.46 -25.63
N MET A 317 -5.83 -9.26 -26.56
CA MET A 317 -6.02 -10.21 -27.68
C MET A 317 -4.75 -10.24 -28.52
N PRO A 318 -4.25 -11.44 -28.94
CA PRO A 318 -3.19 -11.49 -29.95
C PRO A 318 -3.67 -10.70 -31.17
N GLU A 319 -2.82 -9.80 -31.68
CA GLU A 319 -3.10 -9.19 -32.98
C GLU A 319 -3.27 -10.33 -33.99
N SER A 320 -4.41 -10.31 -34.70
CA SER A 320 -4.65 -11.28 -35.77
C SER A 320 -3.54 -11.14 -36.80
N ALA A 321 -2.70 -12.17 -36.92
CA ALA A 321 -1.58 -12.26 -37.85
C ALA A 321 -2.06 -12.12 -39.31
#